data_2980755e22f3aded8642be746327e353
#
_entry.id   2980755e22f3aded8642be746327e353
#
_cell.length_a   1.000
_cell.length_b   1.000
_cell.length_c   1.000
_cell.angle_alpha   90.00
_cell.angle_beta   90.00
_cell.angle_gamma   90.00
#
_symmetry.space_group_name_H-M   'P 1'
#
loop_
_entity.id
_entity.type
_entity.pdbx_description
1 polymer ?
#
loop_
_entity_poly.entity_id
_entity_poly.type
_entity_poly.pdbx_seq_one_letter_code
_entity_poly.pdbx_strand_id
1 'polypeptide(L)'
;METVNHFRCIDYVIDHATDKLTETHIKHLHQLLKTNTSDSQKEWFAVGDYKKLANEVGGEGTTDPKEVHKEMKQLLAEYNLLKQVNLDDVLNFYVQFERIHPFQDGNGRIGRLLMFWQCLQNNIVPFIITEDLRLYYNRGIQNWDRINGFLTDTCLTAQDYYKEHLQYFSIKF
;
A
#
# COMPACT_ATOMS: atom_id res chain seq x y z
N MET A 1 19.09 2.59 -6.88
CA MET A 1 18.30 1.59 -7.65
C MET A 1 16.83 1.55 -7.21
N GLU A 2 16.50 1.43 -5.91
CA GLU A 2 15.09 1.37 -5.46
C GLU A 2 14.22 2.56 -5.88
N THR A 3 14.75 3.78 -5.93
CA THR A 3 14.00 4.95 -6.42
C THR A 3 13.55 4.76 -7.88
N VAL A 4 14.44 4.28 -8.74
CA VAL A 4 14.10 4.01 -10.15
C VAL A 4 13.08 2.88 -10.24
N ASN A 5 13.26 1.84 -9.43
CA ASN A 5 12.31 0.71 -9.39
C ASN A 5 10.93 1.16 -8.90
N HIS A 6 10.86 2.13 -7.98
CA HIS A 6 9.59 2.67 -7.51
C HIS A 6 8.80 3.34 -8.65
N PHE A 7 9.46 4.10 -9.53
CA PHE A 7 8.79 4.65 -10.73
C PHE A 7 8.27 3.55 -11.66
N ARG A 8 9.02 2.47 -11.86
CA ARG A 8 8.53 1.31 -12.62
C ARG A 8 7.31 0.65 -11.98
N CYS A 9 7.25 0.64 -10.64
CA CYS A 9 6.05 0.17 -9.95
C CYS A 9 4.85 1.08 -10.20
N ILE A 10 5.06 2.41 -10.25
CA ILE A 10 3.99 3.37 -10.58
C ILE A 10 3.48 3.13 -12.01
N ASP A 11 4.37 2.99 -12.98
CA ASP A 11 4.01 2.67 -14.37
C ASP A 11 3.18 1.37 -14.42
N TYR A 12 3.63 0.32 -13.73
CA TYR A 12 2.90 -0.94 -13.65
C TYR A 12 1.50 -0.77 -13.05
N VAL A 13 1.36 0.02 -11.97
CA VAL A 13 0.05 0.29 -11.35
C VAL A 13 -0.87 1.00 -12.33
N ILE A 14 -0.37 1.99 -13.06
CA ILE A 14 -1.16 2.74 -14.06
C ILE A 14 -1.64 1.82 -15.18
N ASP A 15 -0.74 0.99 -15.72
CA ASP A 15 -1.04 0.07 -16.81
C ASP A 15 -2.08 -1.01 -16.44
N HIS A 16 -2.15 -1.37 -15.15
CA HIS A 16 -3.03 -2.43 -14.63
C HIS A 16 -4.15 -1.90 -13.71
N ALA A 17 -4.37 -0.59 -13.66
CA ALA A 17 -5.33 0.04 -12.73
C ALA A 17 -6.76 -0.52 -12.84
N THR A 18 -7.16 -1.03 -14.01
CA THR A 18 -8.48 -1.64 -14.23
C THR A 18 -8.52 -3.13 -13.89
N ASP A 19 -7.38 -3.77 -13.68
CA ASP A 19 -7.31 -5.19 -13.39
C ASP A 19 -7.68 -5.48 -11.94
N LYS A 20 -8.29 -6.63 -11.71
CA LYS A 20 -8.59 -7.08 -10.35
C LYS A 20 -7.28 -7.27 -9.57
N LEU A 21 -7.20 -6.65 -8.39
CA LEU A 21 -6.04 -6.81 -7.52
C LEU A 21 -5.92 -8.26 -7.04
N THR A 22 -4.74 -8.85 -7.25
CA THR A 22 -4.43 -10.24 -6.90
C THR A 22 -3.09 -10.34 -6.15
N GLU A 23 -2.88 -11.48 -5.49
CA GLU A 23 -1.60 -11.80 -4.85
C GLU A 23 -0.43 -11.76 -5.84
N THR A 24 -0.66 -12.16 -7.09
CA THR A 24 0.36 -12.12 -8.16
C THR A 24 0.81 -10.69 -8.43
N HIS A 25 -0.11 -9.73 -8.52
CA HIS A 25 0.21 -8.32 -8.71
C HIS A 25 1.01 -7.75 -7.53
N ILE A 26 0.62 -8.08 -6.29
CA ILE A 26 1.31 -7.63 -5.08
C ILE A 26 2.75 -8.14 -5.04
N LYS A 27 2.95 -9.43 -5.31
CA LYS A 27 4.27 -10.04 -5.39
C LYS A 27 5.11 -9.49 -6.54
N HIS A 28 4.49 -9.22 -7.68
CA HIS A 28 5.18 -8.63 -8.82
C HIS A 28 5.65 -7.19 -8.53
N LEU A 29 4.83 -6.37 -7.90
CA LEU A 29 5.24 -5.03 -7.44
C LEU A 29 6.46 -5.11 -6.51
N HIS A 30 6.46 -6.05 -5.56
CA HIS A 30 7.62 -6.26 -4.69
C HIS A 30 8.85 -6.73 -5.48
N GLN A 31 8.67 -7.61 -6.47
CA GLN A 31 9.74 -8.03 -7.36
C GLN A 31 10.33 -6.84 -8.12
N LEU A 32 9.51 -6.00 -8.73
CA LEU A 32 9.95 -4.79 -9.41
C LEU A 32 10.72 -3.86 -8.47
N LEU A 33 10.17 -3.61 -7.28
CA LEU A 33 10.76 -2.71 -6.29
C LEU A 33 12.15 -3.16 -5.84
N LYS A 34 12.33 -4.46 -5.62
CA LYS A 34 13.53 -5.04 -4.99
C LYS A 34 14.56 -5.62 -5.98
N THR A 35 14.23 -5.73 -7.26
CA THR A 35 15.18 -6.22 -8.26
C THR A 35 16.43 -5.36 -8.33
N ASN A 36 17.60 -6.00 -8.35
CA ASN A 36 18.93 -5.37 -8.44
C ASN A 36 19.24 -4.37 -7.31
N THR A 37 18.67 -4.57 -6.13
CA THR A 37 19.00 -3.83 -4.92
C THR A 37 20.02 -4.59 -4.07
N SER A 38 20.59 -3.94 -3.04
CA SER A 38 21.46 -4.61 -2.08
C SER A 38 20.74 -5.76 -1.35
N ASP A 39 19.43 -5.63 -1.12
CA ASP A 39 18.64 -6.67 -0.48
C ASP A 39 18.50 -7.92 -1.36
N SER A 40 18.35 -7.75 -2.67
CA SER A 40 18.24 -8.87 -3.61
C SER A 40 19.49 -9.76 -3.69
N GLN A 41 20.60 -9.31 -3.13
CA GLN A 41 21.84 -10.10 -3.05
C GLN A 41 21.91 -11.00 -1.81
N LYS A 42 20.98 -10.85 -0.88
CA LYS A 42 20.94 -11.61 0.36
C LYS A 42 20.16 -12.91 0.15
N GLU A 43 20.75 -14.06 0.43
CA GLU A 43 20.12 -15.39 0.22
C GLU A 43 18.79 -15.58 0.97
N TRP A 44 18.68 -14.94 2.13
CA TRP A 44 17.48 -15.02 2.96
C TRP A 44 16.37 -14.07 2.53
N PHE A 45 16.65 -13.11 1.64
CA PHE A 45 15.68 -12.11 1.22
C PHE A 45 14.85 -12.60 0.02
N ALA A 46 13.55 -12.77 0.23
CA ALA A 46 12.64 -13.25 -0.81
C ALA A 46 12.18 -12.08 -1.70
N VAL A 47 12.81 -11.92 -2.87
CA VAL A 47 12.40 -10.93 -3.87
C VAL A 47 11.15 -11.42 -4.59
N GLY A 48 10.06 -10.65 -4.51
CA GLY A 48 8.80 -11.02 -5.16
C GLY A 48 8.05 -12.16 -4.45
N ASP A 49 8.42 -12.44 -3.20
CA ASP A 49 7.70 -13.41 -2.38
C ASP A 49 7.62 -12.95 -0.91
N TYR A 50 6.75 -13.58 -0.15
CA TYR A 50 6.53 -13.24 1.24
C TYR A 50 7.73 -13.54 2.13
N LYS A 51 7.80 -12.85 3.26
CA LYS A 51 8.89 -12.96 4.23
C LYS A 51 9.05 -14.39 4.74
N LYS A 52 10.30 -14.79 4.95
CA LYS A 52 10.69 -16.07 5.55
C LYS A 52 11.09 -15.94 7.02
N LEU A 53 11.46 -14.74 7.43
CA LEU A 53 11.89 -14.41 8.78
C LEU A 53 10.87 -13.47 9.43
N ALA A 54 10.65 -13.63 10.73
CA ALA A 54 9.85 -12.69 11.51
C ALA A 54 10.46 -11.29 11.45
N ASN A 55 9.60 -10.28 11.42
CA ASN A 55 9.98 -8.88 11.47
C ASN A 55 9.09 -8.10 12.44
N GLU A 56 9.50 -6.89 12.76
CA GLU A 56 8.82 -6.01 13.69
C GLU A 56 8.65 -4.63 13.07
N VAL A 57 7.61 -3.93 13.48
CA VAL A 57 7.35 -2.53 13.12
C VAL A 57 7.07 -1.75 14.39
N GLY A 58 7.87 -0.71 14.65
CA GLY A 58 7.69 0.11 15.85
C GLY A 58 7.88 -0.63 17.17
N GLY A 59 8.59 -1.76 17.17
CA GLY A 59 8.81 -2.61 18.34
C GLY A 59 7.69 -3.64 18.59
N GLU A 60 6.71 -3.72 17.70
CA GLU A 60 5.65 -4.74 17.75
C GLU A 60 5.88 -5.79 16.66
N GLY A 61 5.66 -7.06 17.01
CA GLY A 61 5.75 -8.17 16.07
C GLY A 61 4.61 -8.11 15.05
N THR A 62 4.92 -8.46 13.81
CA THR A 62 3.95 -8.57 12.72
C THR A 62 3.49 -10.02 12.55
N THR A 63 2.62 -10.30 11.57
CA THR A 63 2.15 -11.68 11.29
C THR A 63 3.31 -12.67 11.14
N ASP A 64 3.20 -13.84 11.78
CA ASP A 64 4.19 -14.92 11.63
C ASP A 64 4.34 -15.30 10.14
N PRO A 65 5.57 -15.51 9.64
CA PRO A 65 5.81 -15.88 8.23
C PRO A 65 4.95 -17.04 7.72
N LYS A 66 4.62 -18.00 8.57
CA LYS A 66 3.80 -19.17 8.21
C LYS A 66 2.33 -18.82 7.95
N GLU A 67 1.83 -17.74 8.57
CA GLU A 67 0.43 -17.30 8.47
C GLU A 67 0.24 -16.22 7.38
N VAL A 68 1.30 -15.58 6.91
CA VAL A 68 1.23 -14.46 5.95
C VAL A 68 0.41 -14.81 4.72
N HIS A 69 0.65 -15.98 4.11
CA HIS A 69 -0.09 -16.38 2.90
C HIS A 69 -1.60 -16.48 3.15
N LYS A 70 -1.99 -17.06 4.27
CA LYS A 70 -3.39 -17.22 4.67
C LYS A 70 -4.04 -15.85 4.92
N GLU A 71 -3.39 -14.97 5.67
CA GLU A 71 -3.92 -13.65 5.98
C GLU A 71 -4.00 -12.75 4.75
N MET A 72 -3.01 -12.78 3.88
CA MET A 72 -3.05 -12.04 2.61
C MET A 72 -4.17 -12.54 1.68
N LYS A 73 -4.39 -13.86 1.62
CA LYS A 73 -5.50 -14.44 0.86
C LYS A 73 -6.85 -14.02 1.42
N GLN A 74 -6.98 -13.98 2.73
CA GLN A 74 -8.21 -13.52 3.41
C GLN A 74 -8.45 -12.03 3.13
N LEU A 75 -7.45 -11.17 3.31
CA LEU A 75 -7.52 -9.74 3.06
C LEU A 75 -7.98 -9.44 1.62
N LEU A 76 -7.37 -10.12 0.64
CA LEU A 76 -7.76 -9.99 -0.77
C LEU A 76 -9.18 -10.52 -1.05
N ALA A 77 -9.58 -11.61 -0.41
CA ALA A 77 -10.92 -12.16 -0.58
C ALA A 77 -11.99 -11.19 -0.05
N GLU A 78 -11.79 -10.64 1.14
CA GLU A 78 -12.69 -9.66 1.78
C GLU A 78 -12.81 -8.40 0.91
N TYR A 79 -11.70 -7.83 0.47
CA TYR A 79 -11.70 -6.66 -0.41
C TYR A 79 -12.43 -6.93 -1.73
N ASN A 80 -12.18 -8.06 -2.34
CA ASN A 80 -12.77 -8.42 -3.64
C ASN A 80 -14.28 -8.78 -3.57
N LEU A 81 -14.87 -8.89 -2.38
CA LEU A 81 -16.31 -9.07 -2.18
C LEU A 81 -17.06 -7.73 -2.15
N LEU A 82 -16.37 -6.62 -1.99
CA LEU A 82 -16.98 -5.29 -1.96
C LEU A 82 -17.57 -4.96 -3.33
N LYS A 83 -18.86 -4.56 -3.34
CA LYS A 83 -19.56 -4.15 -4.57
C LYS A 83 -19.24 -2.71 -4.97
N GLN A 84 -19.02 -1.87 -3.99
CA GLN A 84 -18.61 -0.49 -4.14
C GLN A 84 -17.51 -0.26 -3.11
N VAL A 85 -16.43 0.37 -3.53
CA VAL A 85 -15.27 0.66 -2.68
C VAL A 85 -15.21 2.16 -2.46
N ASN A 86 -15.14 2.57 -1.22
CA ASN A 86 -14.93 3.96 -0.81
C ASN A 86 -13.52 4.16 -0.23
N LEU A 87 -13.19 5.38 0.17
CA LEU A 87 -11.87 5.69 0.73
C LEU A 87 -11.57 4.89 2.01
N ASP A 88 -12.55 4.71 2.89
CA ASP A 88 -12.35 3.96 4.14
C ASP A 88 -12.04 2.48 3.88
N ASP A 89 -12.63 1.88 2.83
CA ASP A 89 -12.31 0.52 2.42
C ASP A 89 -10.86 0.39 1.94
N VAL A 90 -10.40 1.39 1.17
CA VAL A 90 -8.99 1.46 0.71
C VAL A 90 -8.05 1.61 1.90
N LEU A 91 -8.37 2.48 2.84
CA LEU A 91 -7.57 2.72 4.05
C LEU A 91 -7.58 1.49 4.96
N ASN A 92 -8.72 0.82 5.12
CA ASN A 92 -8.80 -0.42 5.89
C ASN A 92 -7.90 -1.51 5.28
N PHE A 93 -7.96 -1.70 3.96
CA PHE A 93 -7.07 -2.65 3.28
C PHE A 93 -5.60 -2.32 3.55
N TYR A 94 -5.23 -1.05 3.44
CA TYR A 94 -3.86 -0.60 3.70
C TYR A 94 -3.42 -0.87 5.14
N VAL A 95 -4.25 -0.54 6.14
CA VAL A 95 -3.93 -0.78 7.55
C VAL A 95 -3.75 -2.27 7.84
N GLN A 96 -4.63 -3.14 7.31
CA GLN A 96 -4.49 -4.59 7.47
C GLN A 96 -3.23 -5.11 6.77
N PHE A 97 -2.92 -4.61 5.57
CA PHE A 97 -1.67 -4.95 4.86
C PHE A 97 -0.42 -4.56 5.68
N GLU A 98 -0.40 -3.36 6.28
CA GLU A 98 0.70 -2.92 7.14
C GLU A 98 0.84 -3.78 8.40
N ARG A 99 -0.25 -4.28 8.98
CA ARG A 99 -0.23 -5.19 10.14
C ARG A 99 0.29 -6.58 9.78
N ILE A 100 -0.15 -7.13 8.65
CA ILE A 100 0.36 -8.39 8.13
C ILE A 100 1.87 -8.27 7.85
N HIS A 101 2.27 -7.13 7.29
CA HIS A 101 3.66 -6.85 6.92
C HIS A 101 4.28 -7.99 6.11
N PRO A 102 3.71 -8.30 4.92
CA PRO A 102 3.94 -9.57 4.26
C PRO A 102 5.36 -9.77 3.73
N PHE A 103 6.11 -8.70 3.48
CA PHE A 103 7.44 -8.77 2.94
C PHE A 103 8.52 -8.52 4.00
N GLN A 104 9.73 -8.93 3.73
CA GLN A 104 10.87 -8.71 4.63
C GLN A 104 11.26 -7.23 4.74
N ASP A 105 11.09 -6.47 3.66
CA ASP A 105 11.20 -5.00 3.57
C ASP A 105 10.35 -4.49 2.40
N GLY A 106 10.08 -3.18 2.36
CA GLY A 106 9.33 -2.53 1.28
C GLY A 106 7.81 -2.48 1.48
N ASN A 107 7.28 -3.00 2.60
CA ASN A 107 5.84 -3.06 2.85
C ASN A 107 5.16 -1.70 2.73
N GLY A 108 5.65 -0.66 3.39
CA GLY A 108 5.06 0.68 3.31
C GLY A 108 5.02 1.26 1.89
N ARG A 109 6.02 0.98 1.05
CA ARG A 109 6.03 1.41 -0.36
C ARG A 109 5.01 0.63 -1.17
N ILE A 110 4.98 -0.69 -1.01
CA ILE A 110 3.98 -1.54 -1.68
C ILE A 110 2.58 -1.17 -1.21
N GLY A 111 2.34 -1.04 0.09
CA GLY A 111 1.04 -0.65 0.63
C GLY A 111 0.52 0.67 0.03
N ARG A 112 1.36 1.70 -0.10
CA ARG A 112 0.98 2.96 -0.74
C ARG A 112 0.72 2.82 -2.25
N LEU A 113 1.46 1.97 -2.95
CA LEU A 113 1.18 1.64 -4.35
C LEU A 113 -0.17 0.90 -4.50
N LEU A 114 -0.51 0.04 -3.55
CA LEU A 114 -1.81 -0.65 -3.53
C LEU A 114 -2.96 0.34 -3.25
N MET A 115 -2.79 1.29 -2.33
CA MET A 115 -3.78 2.38 -2.16
C MET A 115 -3.96 3.18 -3.45
N PHE A 116 -2.86 3.53 -4.12
CA PHE A 116 -2.92 4.24 -5.40
C PHE A 116 -3.67 3.44 -6.46
N TRP A 117 -3.38 2.14 -6.60
CA TRP A 117 -4.10 1.22 -7.48
C TRP A 117 -5.60 1.22 -7.18
N GLN A 118 -5.97 1.01 -5.92
CA GLN A 118 -7.36 0.94 -5.49
C GLN A 118 -8.10 2.26 -5.72
N CYS A 119 -7.44 3.40 -5.51
CA CYS A 119 -8.01 4.70 -5.83
C CYS A 119 -8.31 4.83 -7.33
N LEU A 120 -7.34 4.52 -8.21
CA LEU A 120 -7.55 4.58 -9.66
C LEU A 120 -8.66 3.63 -10.11
N GLN A 121 -8.67 2.39 -9.61
CA GLN A 121 -9.66 1.37 -9.97
C GLN A 121 -11.09 1.78 -9.62
N ASN A 122 -11.28 2.55 -8.56
CA ASN A 122 -12.60 2.89 -8.02
C ASN A 122 -12.98 4.36 -8.24
N ASN A 123 -12.29 5.10 -9.11
CA ASN A 123 -12.50 6.52 -9.37
C ASN A 123 -12.43 7.39 -8.10
N ILE A 124 -11.59 7.01 -7.17
CA ILE A 124 -11.27 7.80 -5.97
C ILE A 124 -10.04 8.65 -6.32
N VAL A 125 -10.09 9.95 -6.03
CA VAL A 125 -8.94 10.83 -6.25
C VAL A 125 -7.75 10.32 -5.43
N PRO A 126 -6.59 10.05 -6.05
CA PRO A 126 -5.40 9.61 -5.32
C PRO A 126 -4.87 10.73 -4.41
N PHE A 127 -3.92 10.38 -3.56
CA PHE A 127 -3.27 11.34 -2.68
C PHE A 127 -1.84 10.96 -2.36
N ILE A 128 -1.05 11.96 -1.93
CA ILE A 128 0.32 11.78 -1.48
C ILE A 128 0.42 12.33 -0.06
N ILE A 129 0.91 11.52 0.86
CA ILE A 129 1.18 11.97 2.23
C ILE A 129 2.48 12.76 2.23
N THR A 130 2.36 14.06 2.40
CA THR A 130 3.46 15.01 2.52
C THR A 130 4.07 14.97 3.93
N GLU A 131 5.26 15.56 4.11
CA GLU A 131 5.97 15.49 5.40
C GLU A 131 5.19 16.15 6.55
N ASP A 132 4.44 17.22 6.29
CA ASP A 132 3.57 17.89 7.26
C ASP A 132 2.40 17.04 7.73
N LEU A 133 1.90 16.13 6.88
CA LEU A 133 0.81 15.19 7.23
C LEU A 133 1.31 13.90 7.88
N ARG A 134 2.59 13.61 7.83
CA ARG A 134 3.18 12.32 8.23
C ARG A 134 2.86 11.91 9.68
N LEU A 135 2.92 12.85 10.62
CA LEU A 135 2.63 12.55 12.03
C LEU A 135 1.16 12.18 12.22
N TYR A 136 0.25 12.90 11.57
CA TYR A 136 -1.19 12.63 11.62
C TYR A 136 -1.53 11.29 10.96
N TYR A 137 -0.90 11.00 9.83
CA TYR A 137 -1.03 9.74 9.12
C TYR A 137 -0.61 8.54 9.98
N ASN A 138 0.56 8.58 10.59
CA ASN A 138 1.03 7.52 11.48
C ASN A 138 0.12 7.34 12.70
N ARG A 139 -0.33 8.44 13.31
CA ARG A 139 -1.32 8.39 14.40
C ARG A 139 -2.63 7.75 13.94
N GLY A 140 -3.07 8.08 12.75
CA GLY A 140 -4.29 7.52 12.17
C GLY A 140 -4.20 6.00 11.97
N ILE A 141 -3.09 5.50 11.45
CA ILE A 141 -2.85 4.05 11.30
C ILE A 141 -2.89 3.33 12.66
N GLN A 142 -2.20 3.89 13.67
CA GLN A 142 -2.15 3.30 15.01
C GLN A 142 -3.51 3.26 15.72
N ASN A 143 -4.40 4.21 15.42
CA ASN A 143 -5.70 4.34 16.07
C ASN A 143 -6.87 3.86 15.21
N TRP A 144 -6.63 3.22 14.08
CA TRP A 144 -7.65 2.85 13.10
C TRP A 144 -8.87 2.16 13.72
N ASP A 145 -8.65 1.19 14.58
CA ASP A 145 -9.74 0.41 15.20
C ASP A 145 -10.53 1.21 16.27
N ARG A 146 -9.98 2.33 16.74
CA ARG A 146 -10.61 3.15 17.77
C ARG A 146 -11.28 4.38 17.19
N ILE A 147 -10.57 5.08 16.30
CA ILE A 147 -11.00 6.34 15.70
C ILE A 147 -10.45 6.37 14.27
N ASN A 148 -11.12 5.68 13.35
CA ASN A 148 -10.74 5.63 11.94
C ASN A 148 -10.71 7.03 11.30
N GLY A 149 -11.54 7.96 11.75
CA GLY A 149 -11.57 9.33 11.26
C GLY A 149 -10.23 10.05 11.29
N PHE A 150 -9.31 9.69 12.19
CA PHE A 150 -7.98 10.31 12.20
C PHE A 150 -7.20 10.04 10.91
N LEU A 151 -7.26 8.83 10.39
CA LEU A 151 -6.60 8.49 9.12
C LEU A 151 -7.39 9.03 7.94
N THR A 152 -8.70 8.85 7.95
CA THR A 152 -9.60 9.32 6.88
C THR A 152 -9.47 10.83 6.68
N ASP A 153 -9.55 11.64 7.73
CA ASP A 153 -9.43 13.11 7.65
C ASP A 153 -8.06 13.54 7.11
N THR A 154 -6.99 12.85 7.55
CA THR A 154 -5.63 13.12 7.04
C THR A 154 -5.53 12.83 5.54
N CYS A 155 -6.09 11.71 5.09
CA CYS A 155 -6.08 11.34 3.68
C CYS A 155 -6.99 12.22 2.83
N LEU A 156 -8.13 12.68 3.35
CA LEU A 156 -8.97 13.67 2.69
C LEU A 156 -8.23 15.02 2.52
N THR A 157 -7.51 15.46 3.53
CA THR A 157 -6.65 16.66 3.40
C THR A 157 -5.59 16.47 2.32
N ALA A 158 -4.96 15.30 2.27
CA ALA A 158 -3.99 14.99 1.22
C ALA A 158 -4.63 14.91 -0.17
N GLN A 159 -5.88 14.44 -0.28
CA GLN A 159 -6.64 14.49 -1.54
C GLN A 159 -6.93 15.92 -1.99
N ASP A 160 -7.23 16.83 -1.06
CA ASP A 160 -7.49 18.23 -1.42
C ASP A 160 -6.22 18.89 -1.97
N TYR A 161 -5.05 18.64 -1.39
CA TYR A 161 -3.78 19.08 -1.97
C TYR A 161 -3.55 18.49 -3.37
N TYR A 162 -3.89 17.21 -3.56
CA TYR A 162 -3.75 16.56 -4.87
C TYR A 162 -4.70 17.17 -5.92
N LYS A 163 -5.95 17.47 -5.54
CA LYS A 163 -6.93 18.16 -6.41
C LYS A 163 -6.46 19.55 -6.84
N GLU A 164 -5.83 20.33 -5.94
CA GLU A 164 -5.24 21.62 -6.28
C GLU A 164 -4.19 21.48 -7.40
N HIS A 165 -3.34 20.43 -7.34
CA HIS A 165 -2.38 20.14 -8.40
C HIS A 165 -3.07 19.75 -9.72
N LEU A 166 -4.11 18.91 -9.67
CA LEU A 166 -4.88 18.54 -10.86
C LEU A 166 -5.52 19.78 -11.51
N GLN A 167 -6.09 20.68 -10.71
CA GLN A 167 -6.66 21.95 -11.20
C GLN A 167 -5.61 22.84 -11.85
N TYR A 168 -4.42 22.96 -11.23
CA TYR A 168 -3.31 23.71 -11.78
C TYR A 168 -2.93 23.23 -13.19
N PHE A 169 -2.94 21.92 -13.42
CA PHE A 169 -2.67 21.32 -14.73
C PHE A 169 -3.91 21.20 -15.63
N SER A 170 -5.05 21.78 -15.25
CA SER A 170 -6.32 21.68 -15.97
C SER A 170 -6.81 20.25 -16.22
N ILE A 171 -6.48 19.33 -15.34
CA ILE A 171 -6.92 17.93 -15.36
C ILE A 171 -8.28 17.84 -14.67
N LYS A 172 -9.28 17.27 -15.35
CA LYS A 172 -10.61 17.00 -14.78
C LYS A 172 -10.57 15.70 -13.95
N PHE A 173 -11.25 15.67 -12.83
CA PHE A 173 -11.33 14.54 -11.90
C PHE A 173 -12.75 14.42 -11.33
#